data_19e7bd398089d28245b55ca20b115327
#
_entry.id   19e7bd398089d28245b55ca20b115327
#
_cell.length_a   1.000
_cell.length_b   1.000
_cell.length_c   1.000
_cell.angle_alpha   90.00
_cell.angle_beta   90.00
_cell.angle_gamma   90.00
#
_symmetry.space_group_name_H-M   'P 1'
#
loop_
_entity.id
_entity.type
_entity.pdbx_description
1 polymer ?
#
loop_
_entity_poly.entity_id
_entity_poly.type
_entity_poly.pdbx_seq_one_letter_code
_entity_poly.pdbx_strand_id
1 'polypeptide(L)'
;YTDGLALKALKTIFEYLPRAYENGASDPVAREKMADASTIAGMAFANAFLGVCHSMAHKLGAFFNLPHGVANALMINETIKFNAAEAPVKMGTFPQYDHPHTLERYAEIADYLGIKGRNNKEKLDNLIRAIDELKANVGIKRTIRDYGIDENEFIERLDEMAEQAFDDQCTGANPRYPLISEIKDMYLRAYYGE
;
A
#
# COMPACT_ATOMS: atom_id res chain seq x y z
N TYR A 1 -7.43 -15.88 10.33
CA TYR A 1 -8.61 -15.69 9.47
C TYR A 1 -8.36 -14.58 8.45
N THR A 2 -8.09 -13.36 8.87
CA THR A 2 -7.89 -12.19 7.99
C THR A 2 -6.68 -12.35 7.07
N ASP A 3 -5.57 -12.89 7.57
CA ASP A 3 -4.37 -13.16 6.77
C ASP A 3 -4.66 -14.12 5.63
N GLY A 4 -5.43 -15.19 5.90
CA GLY A 4 -5.83 -16.15 4.86
C GLY A 4 -6.65 -15.50 3.75
N LEU A 5 -7.58 -14.60 4.11
CA LEU A 5 -8.38 -13.84 3.16
C LEU A 5 -7.50 -12.86 2.36
N ALA A 6 -6.63 -12.12 3.04
CA ALA A 6 -5.73 -11.15 2.40
C ALA A 6 -4.77 -11.83 1.41
N LEU A 7 -4.14 -12.94 1.81
CA LEU A 7 -3.25 -13.71 0.95
C LEU A 7 -3.97 -14.25 -0.29
N LYS A 8 -5.19 -14.77 -0.11
CA LYS A 8 -6.01 -15.23 -1.24
C LYS A 8 -6.34 -14.09 -2.20
N ALA A 9 -6.75 -12.93 -1.67
CA ALA A 9 -7.03 -11.75 -2.49
C ALA A 9 -5.79 -11.29 -3.25
N LEU A 10 -4.63 -11.18 -2.57
CA LEU A 10 -3.35 -10.81 -3.19
C LEU A 10 -2.99 -11.73 -4.37
N LYS A 11 -3.02 -13.04 -4.15
CA LYS A 11 -2.69 -14.00 -5.22
C LYS A 11 -3.63 -13.86 -6.41
N THR A 12 -4.93 -13.70 -6.16
CA THR A 12 -5.93 -13.51 -7.21
C THR A 12 -5.68 -12.20 -7.97
N ILE A 13 -5.33 -11.11 -7.28
CA ILE A 13 -5.01 -9.81 -7.90
C ILE A 13 -3.78 -9.95 -8.80
N PHE A 14 -2.69 -10.53 -8.31
CA PHE A 14 -1.48 -10.72 -9.11
C PHE A 14 -1.71 -11.55 -10.37
N GLU A 15 -2.60 -12.54 -10.31
CA GLU A 15 -2.90 -13.43 -11.43
C GLU A 15 -3.88 -12.81 -12.44
N TYR A 16 -4.91 -12.10 -11.98
CA TYR A 16 -6.04 -11.73 -12.84
C TYR A 16 -6.18 -10.22 -13.13
N LEU A 17 -5.55 -9.34 -12.33
CA LEU A 17 -5.71 -7.89 -12.54
C LEU A 17 -5.21 -7.43 -13.92
N PRO A 18 -4.04 -7.84 -14.43
CA PRO A 18 -3.60 -7.45 -15.77
C PRO A 18 -4.59 -7.94 -16.86
N ARG A 19 -5.06 -9.17 -16.77
CA ARG A 19 -6.05 -9.72 -17.71
C ARG A 19 -7.37 -8.95 -17.67
N ALA A 20 -7.87 -8.62 -16.47
CA ALA A 20 -9.09 -7.85 -16.32
C ALA A 20 -8.94 -6.41 -16.85
N TYR A 21 -7.74 -5.84 -16.72
CA TYR A 21 -7.44 -4.51 -17.24
C TYR A 21 -7.39 -4.50 -18.78
N GLU A 22 -6.67 -5.46 -19.38
CA GLU A 22 -6.51 -5.53 -20.84
C GLU A 22 -7.75 -6.00 -21.57
N ASN A 23 -8.44 -7.02 -21.05
CA ASN A 23 -9.47 -7.76 -21.75
C ASN A 23 -10.80 -7.85 -20.98
N GLY A 24 -11.03 -6.99 -20.00
CA GLY A 24 -12.18 -7.10 -19.09
C GLY A 24 -13.55 -7.14 -19.77
N ALA A 25 -13.69 -6.59 -20.99
CA ALA A 25 -14.93 -6.67 -21.77
C ALA A 25 -15.17 -8.07 -22.36
N SER A 26 -14.13 -8.86 -22.59
CA SER A 26 -14.17 -10.17 -23.26
C SER A 26 -13.66 -11.32 -22.37
N ASP A 27 -13.16 -11.03 -21.16
CA ASP A 27 -12.69 -12.03 -20.19
C ASP A 27 -13.57 -12.03 -18.92
N PRO A 28 -14.74 -12.71 -18.97
CA PRO A 28 -15.64 -12.77 -17.82
C PRO A 28 -15.03 -13.48 -16.62
N VAL A 29 -14.11 -14.41 -16.84
CA VAL A 29 -13.41 -15.12 -15.76
C VAL A 29 -12.52 -14.16 -14.98
N ALA A 30 -11.71 -13.34 -15.65
CA ALA A 30 -10.88 -12.35 -14.98
C ALA A 30 -11.74 -11.31 -14.22
N ARG A 31 -12.86 -10.89 -14.79
CA ARG A 31 -13.81 -9.98 -14.12
C ARG A 31 -14.42 -10.59 -12.87
N GLU A 32 -14.87 -11.85 -12.93
CA GLU A 32 -15.40 -12.58 -11.77
C GLU A 32 -14.31 -12.70 -10.66
N LYS A 33 -13.10 -13.12 -11.04
CA LYS A 33 -11.99 -13.25 -10.08
C LYS A 33 -11.63 -11.93 -9.41
N MET A 34 -11.66 -10.82 -10.14
CA MET A 34 -11.43 -9.50 -9.56
C MET A 34 -12.56 -9.06 -8.63
N ALA A 35 -13.82 -9.35 -8.95
CA ALA A 35 -14.96 -9.08 -8.06
C ALA A 35 -14.84 -9.90 -6.75
N ASP A 36 -14.50 -11.19 -6.86
CA ASP A 36 -14.25 -12.06 -5.71
C ASP A 36 -13.09 -11.52 -4.86
N ALA A 37 -11.96 -11.16 -5.48
CA ALA A 37 -10.78 -10.65 -4.78
C ALA A 37 -11.10 -9.34 -4.03
N SER A 38 -11.86 -8.43 -4.65
CA SER A 38 -12.30 -7.19 -4.02
C SER A 38 -13.18 -7.47 -2.79
N THR A 39 -14.13 -8.39 -2.91
CA THR A 39 -15.00 -8.79 -1.81
C THR A 39 -14.20 -9.44 -0.66
N ILE A 40 -13.31 -10.37 -0.99
CA ILE A 40 -12.47 -11.07 -0.01
C ILE A 40 -11.53 -10.08 0.70
N ALA A 41 -10.93 -9.13 -0.02
CA ALA A 41 -10.12 -8.06 0.57
C ALA A 41 -10.96 -7.19 1.52
N GLY A 42 -12.19 -6.85 1.11
CA GLY A 42 -13.16 -6.14 1.96
C GLY A 42 -13.44 -6.86 3.27
N MET A 43 -13.65 -8.17 3.22
CA MET A 43 -13.86 -9.01 4.40
C MET A 43 -12.61 -9.04 5.30
N ALA A 44 -11.41 -9.06 4.71
CA ALA A 44 -10.17 -9.04 5.47
C ALA A 44 -10.02 -7.73 6.25
N PHE A 45 -10.08 -6.57 5.59
CA PHE A 45 -9.88 -5.31 6.27
C PHE A 45 -11.06 -4.88 7.16
N ALA A 46 -12.28 -5.36 6.92
CA ALA A 46 -13.39 -5.15 7.84
C ALA A 46 -13.14 -5.77 9.23
N ASN A 47 -12.28 -6.79 9.31
CA ASN A 47 -11.90 -7.44 10.55
C ASN A 47 -10.53 -6.99 11.09
N ALA A 48 -9.54 -6.76 10.21
CA ALA A 48 -8.18 -6.38 10.61
C ALA A 48 -7.94 -4.86 10.60
N PHE A 49 -8.86 -4.12 10.05
CA PHE A 49 -8.78 -2.68 9.79
C PHE A 49 -7.76 -2.32 8.69
N LEU A 50 -7.54 -1.01 8.50
CA LEU A 50 -6.63 -0.44 7.50
C LEU A 50 -5.45 0.24 8.22
N GLY A 51 -4.45 0.69 7.47
CA GLY A 51 -3.26 1.34 8.01
C GLY A 51 -2.98 2.69 7.36
N VAL A 52 -1.81 3.25 7.65
CA VAL A 52 -1.38 4.58 7.22
C VAL A 52 -1.39 4.77 5.69
N CYS A 53 -1.29 3.69 4.91
CA CYS A 53 -1.44 3.75 3.45
C CYS A 53 -2.77 4.37 3.06
N HIS A 54 -3.87 3.90 3.64
CA HIS A 54 -5.21 4.43 3.39
C HIS A 54 -5.37 5.85 3.93
N SER A 55 -4.84 6.15 5.11
CA SER A 55 -4.85 7.49 5.67
C SER A 55 -4.22 8.51 4.72
N MET A 56 -3.06 8.19 4.18
CA MET A 56 -2.38 9.03 3.19
C MET A 56 -3.15 9.11 1.86
N ALA A 57 -3.68 7.99 1.38
CA ALA A 57 -4.45 7.94 0.15
C ALA A 57 -5.74 8.77 0.22
N HIS A 58 -6.42 8.80 1.38
CA HIS A 58 -7.59 9.65 1.60
C HIS A 58 -7.28 11.13 1.34
N LYS A 59 -6.12 11.61 1.78
CA LYS A 59 -5.73 13.02 1.63
C LYS A 59 -5.36 13.34 0.17
N LEU A 60 -4.67 12.43 -0.52
CA LEU A 60 -4.42 12.59 -1.96
C LEU A 60 -5.72 12.67 -2.77
N GLY A 61 -6.73 11.89 -2.38
CA GLY A 61 -8.06 11.99 -2.96
C GLY A 61 -8.76 13.31 -2.65
N ALA A 62 -8.70 13.76 -1.39
CA ALA A 62 -9.39 14.96 -0.94
C ALA A 62 -8.76 16.24 -1.50
N PHE A 63 -7.44 16.36 -1.55
CA PHE A 63 -6.74 17.58 -1.99
C PHE A 63 -6.53 17.65 -3.50
N PHE A 64 -6.29 16.49 -4.15
CA PHE A 64 -5.88 16.46 -5.57
C PHE A 64 -6.83 15.63 -6.46
N ASN A 65 -7.97 15.19 -5.95
CA ASN A 65 -8.96 14.40 -6.69
C ASN A 65 -8.39 13.10 -7.32
N LEU A 66 -7.32 12.54 -6.74
CA LEU A 66 -6.81 11.26 -7.20
C LEU A 66 -7.83 10.15 -6.88
N PRO A 67 -8.13 9.26 -7.84
CA PRO A 67 -8.98 8.11 -7.57
C PRO A 67 -8.40 7.27 -6.43
N HIS A 68 -9.26 6.80 -5.52
CA HIS A 68 -8.85 6.12 -4.29
C HIS A 68 -7.87 4.96 -4.51
N GLY A 69 -8.15 4.10 -5.51
CA GLY A 69 -7.25 2.98 -5.85
C GLY A 69 -5.88 3.44 -6.36
N VAL A 70 -5.83 4.53 -7.13
CA VAL A 70 -4.59 5.14 -7.61
C VAL A 70 -3.79 5.72 -6.45
N ALA A 71 -4.43 6.46 -5.56
CA ALA A 71 -3.79 7.06 -4.39
C ALA A 71 -3.17 5.98 -3.48
N ASN A 72 -3.89 4.88 -3.22
CA ASN A 72 -3.34 3.74 -2.48
C ASN A 72 -2.16 3.09 -3.21
N ALA A 73 -2.25 2.90 -4.52
CA ALA A 73 -1.17 2.32 -5.33
C ALA A 73 0.11 3.18 -5.33
N LEU A 74 -0.02 4.50 -5.24
CA LEU A 74 1.12 5.42 -5.12
C LEU A 74 1.78 5.35 -3.74
N MET A 75 1.01 5.14 -2.68
CA MET A 75 1.52 5.13 -1.31
C MET A 75 1.98 3.76 -0.80
N ILE A 76 1.58 2.66 -1.45
CA ILE A 76 1.77 1.30 -0.90
C ILE A 76 3.24 0.94 -0.69
N ASN A 77 4.12 1.25 -1.63
CA ASN A 77 5.53 0.89 -1.54
C ASN A 77 6.24 1.64 -0.41
N GLU A 78 5.95 2.92 -0.26
CA GLU A 78 6.52 3.73 0.82
C GLU A 78 6.02 3.26 2.19
N THR A 79 4.75 2.87 2.27
CA THR A 79 4.20 2.25 3.48
C THR A 79 4.85 0.90 3.80
N ILE A 80 5.08 0.04 2.80
CA ILE A 80 5.76 -1.24 2.99
C ILE A 80 7.18 -1.02 3.51
N LYS A 81 7.95 -0.12 2.88
CA LYS A 81 9.31 0.24 3.33
C LYS A 81 9.31 0.78 4.77
N PHE A 82 8.36 1.66 5.07
CA PHE A 82 8.19 2.24 6.40
C PHE A 82 7.89 1.17 7.45
N ASN A 83 6.93 0.30 7.20
CA ASN A 83 6.52 -0.74 8.14
C ASN A 83 7.60 -1.81 8.35
N ALA A 84 8.41 -2.09 7.33
CA ALA A 84 9.47 -3.12 7.38
C ALA A 84 10.79 -2.61 7.97
N ALA A 85 10.94 -1.31 8.24
CA ALA A 85 12.16 -0.75 8.79
C ALA A 85 12.43 -1.25 10.22
N GLU A 86 13.69 -1.51 10.53
CA GLU A 86 14.12 -1.91 11.88
C GLU A 86 14.04 -0.76 12.88
N ALA A 87 13.76 -1.13 14.13
CA ALA A 87 13.95 -0.32 15.32
C ALA A 87 13.45 1.13 15.22
N PRO A 88 12.20 1.33 14.98
CA PRO A 88 11.64 2.67 14.97
C PRO A 88 11.78 3.33 16.34
N VAL A 89 11.88 4.65 16.32
CA VAL A 89 11.95 5.48 17.52
C VAL A 89 10.70 5.34 18.39
N LYS A 90 9.55 5.07 17.76
CA LYS A 90 8.27 4.91 18.43
C LYS A 90 7.51 3.69 17.90
N MET A 91 7.17 2.82 18.83
CA MET A 91 6.27 1.70 18.61
C MET A 91 4.84 2.06 19.03
N GLY A 92 3.86 1.30 18.56
CA GLY A 92 2.49 1.43 19.02
C GLY A 92 2.34 1.16 20.52
N THR A 93 1.23 1.60 21.10
CA THR A 93 0.93 1.44 22.53
C THR A 93 0.33 0.07 22.87
N PHE A 94 -0.02 -0.72 21.87
CA PHE A 94 -0.61 -2.04 22.08
C PHE A 94 0.48 -3.13 22.11
N PRO A 95 0.31 -4.20 22.93
CA PRO A 95 1.31 -5.27 23.08
C PRO A 95 1.75 -5.94 21.77
N GLN A 96 0.86 -6.01 20.77
CA GLN A 96 1.21 -6.58 19.46
C GLN A 96 2.27 -5.76 18.70
N TYR A 97 2.56 -4.55 19.12
CA TYR A 97 3.59 -3.69 18.51
C TYR A 97 4.92 -3.74 19.25
N ASP A 98 4.99 -4.41 20.40
CA ASP A 98 6.22 -4.53 21.20
C ASP A 98 7.27 -5.38 20.48
N HIS A 99 6.83 -6.28 19.60
CA HIS A 99 7.67 -7.21 18.82
C HIS A 99 7.25 -7.23 17.35
N PRO A 100 7.52 -6.18 16.57
CA PRO A 100 7.08 -6.13 15.19
C PRO A 100 7.81 -7.16 14.33
N HIS A 101 7.05 -8.02 13.70
CA HIS A 101 7.53 -9.01 12.73
C HIS A 101 7.21 -8.62 11.29
N THR A 102 7.12 -7.33 11.01
CA THR A 102 6.57 -6.82 9.75
C THR A 102 7.42 -7.25 8.54
N LEU A 103 8.75 -7.19 8.66
CA LEU A 103 9.66 -7.66 7.61
C LEU A 103 9.45 -9.15 7.32
N GLU A 104 9.32 -9.99 8.35
CA GLU A 104 9.04 -11.43 8.21
C GLU A 104 7.69 -11.67 7.55
N ARG A 105 6.65 -10.91 7.94
CA ARG A 105 5.31 -11.03 7.35
C ARG A 105 5.31 -10.65 5.86
N TYR A 106 6.04 -9.63 5.45
CA TYR A 106 6.19 -9.30 4.02
C TYR A 106 6.99 -10.38 3.27
N ALA A 107 7.99 -10.99 3.90
CA ALA A 107 8.72 -12.11 3.30
C ALA A 107 7.82 -13.35 3.12
N GLU A 108 6.92 -13.64 4.07
CA GLU A 108 5.91 -14.70 3.93
C GLU A 108 4.92 -14.40 2.78
N ILE A 109 4.51 -13.14 2.59
CA ILE A 109 3.69 -12.74 1.45
C ILE A 109 4.43 -12.99 0.14
N ALA A 110 5.73 -12.63 0.07
CA ALA A 110 6.56 -12.90 -1.10
C ALA A 110 6.61 -14.41 -1.40
N ASP A 111 6.88 -15.24 -0.39
CA ASP A 111 6.90 -16.70 -0.54
C ASP A 111 5.56 -17.25 -1.04
N TYR A 112 4.44 -16.77 -0.49
CA TYR A 112 3.10 -17.18 -0.90
C TYR A 112 2.80 -16.84 -2.38
N LEU A 113 3.30 -15.69 -2.84
CA LEU A 113 3.20 -15.27 -4.23
C LEU A 113 4.23 -15.95 -5.15
N GLY A 114 5.13 -16.77 -4.60
CA GLY A 114 6.21 -17.45 -5.35
C GLY A 114 7.39 -16.56 -5.67
N ILE A 115 7.49 -15.38 -5.06
CA ILE A 115 8.57 -14.42 -5.22
C ILE A 115 9.77 -14.88 -4.38
N LYS A 116 10.91 -15.13 -5.03
CA LYS A 116 12.11 -15.67 -4.39
C LYS A 116 13.01 -14.58 -3.84
N GLY A 117 13.83 -14.92 -2.84
CA GLY A 117 14.88 -14.11 -2.26
C GLY A 117 15.72 -14.94 -1.29
N ARG A 118 16.99 -14.58 -1.10
CA ARG A 118 17.95 -15.32 -0.23
C ARG A 118 17.69 -15.07 1.26
N ASN A 119 17.07 -13.96 1.58
CA ASN A 119 16.71 -13.55 2.94
C ASN A 119 15.45 -12.66 2.91
N ASN A 120 14.94 -12.31 4.08
CA ASN A 120 13.70 -11.54 4.21
C ASN A 120 13.77 -10.16 3.55
N LYS A 121 14.95 -9.50 3.61
CA LYS A 121 15.15 -8.19 2.97
C LYS A 121 15.08 -8.30 1.45
N GLU A 122 15.77 -9.27 0.86
CA GLU A 122 15.73 -9.49 -0.60
C GLU A 122 14.32 -9.90 -1.07
N LYS A 123 13.59 -10.70 -0.28
CA LYS A 123 12.18 -11.01 -0.56
C LYS A 123 11.30 -9.76 -0.53
N LEU A 124 11.50 -8.87 0.44
CA LEU A 124 10.82 -7.58 0.51
C LEU A 124 11.09 -6.72 -0.73
N ASP A 125 12.38 -6.57 -1.10
CA ASP A 125 12.78 -5.78 -2.26
C ASP A 125 12.16 -6.35 -3.56
N ASN A 126 12.12 -7.67 -3.69
CA ASN A 126 11.52 -8.35 -4.83
C ASN A 126 9.99 -8.24 -4.83
N LEU A 127 9.34 -8.25 -3.67
CA LEU A 127 7.90 -8.00 -3.52
C LEU A 127 7.54 -6.57 -3.98
N ILE A 128 8.31 -5.57 -3.53
CA ILE A 128 8.12 -4.17 -3.96
C ILE A 128 8.26 -4.06 -5.47
N ARG A 129 9.28 -4.70 -6.06
CA ARG A 129 9.46 -4.72 -7.52
C ARG A 129 8.29 -5.38 -8.25
N ALA A 130 7.79 -6.50 -7.74
CA ALA A 130 6.62 -7.17 -8.33
C ALA A 130 5.34 -6.31 -8.25
N ILE A 131 5.17 -5.53 -7.17
CA ILE A 131 4.10 -4.54 -7.06
C ILE A 131 4.27 -3.43 -8.10
N ASP A 132 5.49 -2.92 -8.31
CA ASP A 132 5.76 -1.89 -9.32
C ASP A 132 5.50 -2.39 -10.74
N GLU A 133 5.90 -3.62 -11.04
CA GLU A 133 5.60 -4.26 -12.32
C GLU A 133 4.08 -4.42 -12.52
N LEU A 134 3.35 -4.85 -11.49
CA LEU A 134 1.89 -4.95 -11.55
C LEU A 134 1.24 -3.58 -11.80
N LYS A 135 1.66 -2.54 -11.08
CA LYS A 135 1.19 -1.16 -11.28
C LYS A 135 1.44 -0.68 -12.72
N ALA A 136 2.64 -0.90 -13.24
CA ALA A 136 2.99 -0.53 -14.60
C ALA A 136 2.11 -1.24 -15.64
N ASN A 137 1.86 -2.54 -15.45
CA ASN A 137 1.03 -3.36 -16.34
C ASN A 137 -0.43 -2.88 -16.42
N VAL A 138 -0.92 -2.18 -15.40
CA VAL A 138 -2.29 -1.64 -15.36
C VAL A 138 -2.32 -0.11 -15.50
N GLY A 139 -1.24 0.49 -16.00
CA GLY A 139 -1.18 1.91 -16.35
C GLY A 139 -1.14 2.88 -15.15
N ILE A 140 -0.82 2.40 -13.95
CA ILE A 140 -0.56 3.29 -12.81
C ILE A 140 0.79 3.97 -13.03
N LYS A 141 0.80 5.30 -12.96
CA LYS A 141 2.01 6.09 -13.10
C LYS A 141 2.91 5.93 -11.86
N ARG A 142 4.20 6.22 -12.05
CA ARG A 142 5.22 5.92 -11.02
C ARG A 142 5.13 6.83 -9.80
N THR A 143 4.86 8.12 -10.01
CA THR A 143 4.92 9.14 -8.95
C THR A 143 3.63 9.94 -8.87
N ILE A 144 3.42 10.63 -7.74
CA ILE A 144 2.31 11.57 -7.58
C ILE A 144 2.44 12.72 -8.60
N ARG A 145 3.67 13.20 -8.85
CA ARG A 145 3.98 14.25 -9.82
C ARG A 145 3.53 13.89 -11.24
N ASP A 146 3.66 12.62 -11.63
CA ASP A 146 3.28 12.16 -12.97
C ASP A 146 1.78 12.32 -13.26
N TYR A 147 0.96 12.47 -12.22
CA TYR A 147 -0.48 12.77 -12.35
C TYR A 147 -0.77 14.25 -12.60
N GLY A 148 0.27 15.09 -12.76
CA GLY A 148 0.13 16.49 -13.07
C GLY A 148 -0.13 17.40 -11.87
N ILE A 149 0.12 16.89 -10.66
CA ILE A 149 0.01 17.67 -9.42
C ILE A 149 1.21 18.62 -9.36
N ASP A 150 0.93 19.94 -9.29
CA ASP A 150 1.96 20.98 -9.21
C ASP A 150 2.77 20.86 -7.92
N GLU A 151 4.09 21.05 -8.03
CA GLU A 151 5.01 20.91 -6.91
C GLU A 151 4.76 21.93 -5.81
N ASN A 152 4.51 23.18 -6.16
CA ASN A 152 4.29 24.24 -5.18
C ASN A 152 2.97 23.97 -4.42
N GLU A 153 1.92 23.60 -5.13
CA GLU A 153 0.64 23.24 -4.53
C GLU A 153 0.80 22.01 -3.60
N PHE A 154 1.55 21.01 -4.04
CA PHE A 154 1.81 19.82 -3.23
C PHE A 154 2.57 20.15 -1.94
N ILE A 155 3.63 20.95 -2.03
CA ILE A 155 4.43 21.36 -0.87
C ILE A 155 3.62 22.24 0.08
N GLU A 156 2.81 23.16 -0.45
CA GLU A 156 1.91 24.02 0.37
C GLU A 156 0.93 23.18 1.21
N ARG A 157 0.43 22.07 0.65
CA ARG A 157 -0.53 21.18 1.33
C ARG A 157 0.11 20.07 2.17
N LEU A 158 1.40 19.86 2.05
CA LEU A 158 2.09 18.70 2.63
C LEU A 158 1.91 18.60 4.16
N ASP A 159 2.04 19.73 4.86
CA ASP A 159 1.91 19.77 6.32
C ASP A 159 0.50 19.40 6.76
N GLU A 160 -0.50 20.04 6.16
CA GLU A 160 -1.92 19.77 6.43
C GLU A 160 -2.30 18.32 6.09
N MET A 161 -1.83 17.79 4.95
CA MET A 161 -2.07 16.40 4.57
C MET A 161 -1.46 15.41 5.58
N ALA A 162 -0.24 15.69 6.04
CA ALA A 162 0.43 14.79 6.98
C ALA A 162 -0.23 14.79 8.36
N GLU A 163 -0.63 15.96 8.87
CA GLU A 163 -1.38 16.08 10.12
C GLU A 163 -2.73 15.38 10.03
N GLN A 164 -3.50 15.62 8.97
CA GLN A 164 -4.79 14.96 8.76
C GLN A 164 -4.65 13.45 8.54
N ALA A 165 -3.56 12.98 7.90
CA ALA A 165 -3.30 11.55 7.77
C ALA A 165 -2.89 10.92 9.10
N PHE A 166 -2.16 11.65 9.95
CA PHE A 166 -1.82 11.21 11.30
C PHE A 166 -3.08 11.02 12.15
N ASP A 167 -4.03 11.95 12.09
CA ASP A 167 -5.29 11.93 12.84
C ASP A 167 -6.35 11.00 12.22
N ASP A 168 -6.11 10.46 11.04
CA ASP A 168 -7.05 9.55 10.38
C ASP A 168 -7.18 8.24 11.17
N GLN A 169 -8.42 7.75 11.30
CA GLN A 169 -8.73 6.54 12.05
C GLN A 169 -7.90 5.30 11.62
N CYS A 170 -7.51 5.23 10.35
CA CYS A 170 -6.76 4.09 9.83
C CYS A 170 -5.30 4.08 10.35
N THR A 171 -4.72 5.22 10.66
CA THR A 171 -3.32 5.32 11.13
C THR A 171 -3.12 4.60 12.46
N GLY A 172 -4.11 4.62 13.34
CA GLY A 172 -4.03 3.96 14.64
C GLY A 172 -3.88 2.43 14.59
N ALA A 173 -4.28 1.81 13.48
CA ALA A 173 -4.14 0.36 13.28
C ALA A 173 -2.88 -0.04 12.50
N ASN A 174 -2.04 0.93 12.10
CA ASN A 174 -0.80 0.62 11.39
C ASN A 174 0.19 -0.14 12.29
N PRO A 175 0.88 -1.20 11.81
CA PRO A 175 1.81 -2.00 12.63
C PRO A 175 2.96 -1.18 13.22
N ARG A 176 3.40 -0.13 12.56
CA ARG A 176 4.34 0.86 13.08
C ARG A 176 3.65 2.20 13.19
N TYR A 177 3.64 2.79 14.40
CA TYR A 177 3.01 4.09 14.61
C TYR A 177 3.87 5.21 14.00
N PRO A 178 3.38 5.95 12.98
CA PRO A 178 4.19 6.96 12.31
C PRO A 178 4.26 8.26 13.13
N LEU A 179 5.37 8.99 12.96
CA LEU A 179 5.42 10.42 13.28
C LEU A 179 4.91 11.24 12.10
N ILE A 180 4.42 12.46 12.35
CA ILE A 180 3.98 13.37 11.27
C ILE A 180 5.12 13.63 10.27
N SER A 181 6.36 13.78 10.75
CA SER A 181 7.54 13.93 9.88
C SER A 181 7.78 12.71 8.99
N GLU A 182 7.55 11.50 9.48
CA GLU A 182 7.70 10.27 8.68
C GLU A 182 6.61 10.15 7.61
N ILE A 183 5.39 10.62 7.90
CA ILE A 183 4.30 10.71 6.90
C ILE A 183 4.67 11.71 5.80
N LYS A 184 5.22 12.88 6.15
CA LYS A 184 5.74 13.86 5.18
C LYS A 184 6.82 13.24 4.29
N ASP A 185 7.78 12.52 4.88
CA ASP A 185 8.83 11.86 4.13
C ASP A 185 8.29 10.81 3.15
N MET A 186 7.29 10.03 3.56
CA MET A 186 6.62 9.07 2.65
C MET A 186 5.92 9.77 1.49
N TYR A 187 5.24 10.88 1.73
CA TYR A 187 4.63 11.69 0.67
C TYR A 187 5.66 12.26 -0.30
N LEU A 188 6.77 12.82 0.21
CA LEU A 188 7.84 13.38 -0.62
C LEU A 188 8.48 12.30 -1.50
N ARG A 189 8.80 11.12 -0.93
CA ARG A 189 9.32 10.02 -1.73
C ARG A 189 8.35 9.55 -2.80
N ALA A 190 7.06 9.45 -2.49
CA ALA A 190 6.05 9.08 -3.47
C ALA A 190 5.84 10.18 -4.54
N TYR A 191 6.08 11.44 -4.20
CA TYR A 191 5.98 12.57 -5.15
C TYR A 191 7.16 12.59 -6.13
N TYR A 192 8.40 12.40 -5.65
CA TYR A 192 9.61 12.47 -6.46
C TYR A 192 10.03 11.12 -7.06
N GLY A 193 9.61 9.99 -6.50
CA GLY A 193 9.97 8.64 -6.95
C GLY A 193 11.33 8.17 -6.46
N GLU A 194 11.68 8.50 -5.20
CA GLU A 194 12.94 8.16 -4.54
C GLU A 194 12.90 6.80 -3.84
#